data_1452d77279ad612019b12a467c8c4897
#
_entry.id   1452d77279ad612019b12a467c8c4897
#
_cell.length_a   1.000
_cell.length_b   1.000
_cell.length_c   1.000
_cell.angle_alpha   90.00
_cell.angle_beta   90.00
_cell.angle_gamma   90.00
#
_symmetry.space_group_name_H-M   'P 1'
#
loop_
_entity.id
_entity.type
_entity.pdbx_description
1 polymer ?
#
loop_
_entity_poly.entity_id
_entity_poly.type
_entity_poly.pdbx_seq_one_letter_code
_entity_poly.pdbx_strand_id
1 'polypeptide(L)'
;MRRSMKQATALTMAVVTAASLTACGGGSTAATTAAPAADATTAAAGAAGEAASSDEPVELKFSWWGGDSRHEATEKAIAAFSAKYPNITVTPEYGAWSGWEEKQSLNILGGNAADVMQINWNWIESYSNNGTNFANLEDYADVLDLTQFPQASLDLCKADGKLMAVPVALTGRLFYWNKTTFDEVGCALPTDEASLLAAGEAFKNFNEDYYPLALGEYDRMIFMVYYLESIYNKPWVQDGEIQYTAEEIQGAMDFMTKLETAHVIPTIATIQGDMADSLDKNAKWIDGKYAGIFEWDSSASKFEKAIVESTNKANQEFVIGDFIKFGDYNGGFTKISMGLAVAATSAHPKEAAMLINFLLNDPEGIEICSTERGIPCSAEGVKVLDEKGLGNALVKEANSKVLAYSEFPLDTKFEHNDLKANPDGVYYKVFGKLSAGDIDSAKAAKDLMDGVNECLGN
;
A
#
# COMPACT_ATOMS: atom_id res chain seq x y z
N MET A 1 -32.62 41.26 20.22
CA MET A 1 -32.14 42.66 20.34
C MET A 1 -30.68 42.73 19.87
N ARG A 2 -30.48 43.62 18.85
CA ARG A 2 -29.23 44.29 18.41
C ARG A 2 -28.02 43.43 18.01
N ARG A 3 -27.71 43.25 16.74
CA ARG A 3 -26.98 44.13 15.78
C ARG A 3 -25.47 44.17 16.16
N SER A 4 -24.63 43.66 15.31
CA SER A 4 -23.98 44.06 14.05
C SER A 4 -22.55 44.54 14.37
N MET A 5 -21.53 44.13 13.65
CA MET A 5 -20.96 44.92 12.57
C MET A 5 -19.79 44.19 11.89
N LYS A 6 -19.81 44.31 10.55
CA LYS A 6 -18.76 43.99 9.60
C LYS A 6 -17.58 44.96 9.75
N GLN A 7 -16.37 44.50 9.52
CA GLN A 7 -15.35 45.36 8.86
C GLN A 7 -14.50 44.56 7.91
N ALA A 8 -14.62 44.91 6.65
CA ALA A 8 -13.71 44.55 5.58
C ALA A 8 -12.57 45.58 5.58
N THR A 9 -11.36 45.08 5.34
CA THR A 9 -10.26 46.00 4.91
C THR A 9 -9.54 45.35 3.75
N ALA A 10 -9.75 45.96 2.59
CA ALA A 10 -8.95 45.77 1.40
C ALA A 10 -7.64 46.57 1.53
N LEU A 11 -6.53 45.99 1.10
CA LEU A 11 -5.36 46.83 0.77
C LEU A 11 -4.74 46.34 -0.55
N THR A 12 -4.39 47.33 -1.31
CA THR A 12 -4.15 47.52 -2.73
C THR A 12 -2.77 47.00 -3.18
N MET A 13 -2.74 46.66 -4.46
CA MET A 13 -1.55 46.37 -5.31
C MET A 13 -0.48 47.50 -5.29
N ALA A 14 0.77 47.08 -5.47
CA ALA A 14 1.76 47.91 -6.17
C ALA A 14 2.59 47.03 -7.12
N VAL A 15 2.42 47.30 -8.40
CA VAL A 15 3.20 46.82 -9.54
C VAL A 15 4.44 47.67 -9.64
N VAL A 16 5.62 47.06 -9.80
CA VAL A 16 6.80 47.75 -10.34
C VAL A 16 7.41 46.88 -11.44
N THR A 17 7.21 47.36 -12.66
CA THR A 17 7.92 46.96 -13.88
C THR A 17 9.23 47.74 -14.00
N ALA A 18 10.30 47.06 -14.37
CA ALA A 18 11.42 47.73 -15.05
C ALA A 18 12.07 46.75 -16.03
N ALA A 19 12.00 47.12 -17.28
CA ALA A 19 12.64 46.54 -18.44
C ALA A 19 13.95 47.28 -18.75
N SER A 20 14.88 46.61 -19.40
CA SER A 20 15.77 47.10 -20.46
C SER A 20 16.92 46.10 -20.65
N LEU A 21 17.03 45.47 -21.78
CA LEU A 21 17.49 45.84 -23.14
C LEU A 21 19.00 45.62 -23.36
N THR A 22 19.26 44.69 -24.32
CA THR A 22 20.24 44.70 -25.43
C THR A 22 21.74 44.58 -25.08
N ALA A 23 22.59 43.88 -25.82
CA ALA A 23 22.70 43.64 -27.26
C ALA A 23 23.79 42.61 -27.60
N CYS A 24 23.57 41.86 -28.66
CA CYS A 24 24.35 41.59 -29.86
C CYS A 24 25.86 41.36 -29.86
N GLY A 25 26.22 40.36 -30.63
CA GLY A 25 27.41 40.21 -31.46
C GLY A 25 28.06 38.83 -31.26
N GLY A 26 28.17 37.91 -32.15
CA GLY A 26 28.35 37.88 -33.60
C GLY A 26 29.66 37.17 -33.91
N GLY A 27 29.64 36.10 -34.75
CA GLY A 27 30.87 35.66 -35.41
C GLY A 27 31.13 34.15 -35.44
N SER A 28 30.68 33.55 -36.44
CA SER A 28 31.05 32.42 -37.31
C SER A 28 32.54 32.06 -37.33
N THR A 29 32.89 30.77 -37.36
CA THR A 29 33.41 30.09 -38.54
C THR A 29 33.70 28.61 -38.28
N ALA A 30 33.38 27.79 -39.30
CA ALA A 30 33.60 26.36 -39.43
C ALA A 30 35.06 26.00 -39.79
N ALA A 31 35.46 24.78 -39.50
CA ALA A 31 36.22 23.90 -40.43
C ALA A 31 36.43 22.51 -39.89
N THR A 32 35.84 21.55 -40.52
CA THR A 32 36.20 20.20 -40.95
C THR A 32 37.65 19.74 -40.72
N THR A 33 37.85 18.48 -40.23
CA THR A 33 38.40 17.38 -41.03
C THR A 33 38.56 16.08 -40.25
N ALA A 34 37.94 15.01 -40.80
CA ALA A 34 38.39 13.65 -41.06
C ALA A 34 39.09 12.79 -40.02
N ALA A 35 38.51 11.63 -39.84
CA ALA A 35 39.04 10.40 -39.23
C ALA A 35 40.20 9.78 -40.07
N PRO A 36 40.93 8.82 -39.53
CA PRO A 36 40.66 7.43 -39.94
C PRO A 36 40.72 6.37 -38.83
N ALA A 37 40.23 5.20 -39.24
CA ALA A 37 39.86 4.00 -38.52
C ALA A 37 40.98 3.06 -38.17
N ALA A 38 40.57 2.00 -37.46
CA ALA A 38 41.13 0.66 -37.22
C ALA A 38 42.11 0.56 -36.01
N ASP A 39 42.06 -0.44 -35.16
CA ASP A 39 41.77 -1.86 -35.34
C ASP A 39 41.52 -2.54 -33.97
N ALA A 40 40.91 -3.70 -34.05
CA ALA A 40 40.38 -4.62 -33.07
C ALA A 40 41.35 -5.19 -32.02
N THR A 41 40.72 -5.78 -31.05
CA THR A 41 40.95 -7.02 -30.25
C THR A 41 41.32 -6.79 -28.78
N THR A 42 40.54 -7.24 -27.87
CA THR A 42 40.42 -8.56 -27.22
C THR A 42 39.65 -8.44 -25.91
N ALA A 43 38.83 -9.44 -25.72
CA ALA A 43 38.04 -9.63 -24.49
C ALA A 43 38.91 -9.81 -23.26
N ALA A 44 38.47 -9.22 -22.15
CA ALA A 44 38.79 -9.70 -20.81
C ALA A 44 37.54 -9.53 -19.92
N ALA A 45 37.17 -10.62 -19.30
CA ALA A 45 36.06 -10.75 -18.39
C ALA A 45 36.31 -10.02 -17.05
N GLY A 46 35.22 -9.48 -16.49
CA GLY A 46 34.97 -9.48 -15.05
C GLY A 46 35.76 -8.49 -14.20
N ALA A 47 35.15 -7.36 -13.98
CA ALA A 47 35.19 -6.70 -12.67
C ALA A 47 33.91 -5.87 -12.56
N ALA A 48 33.13 -6.14 -11.53
CA ALA A 48 32.04 -5.27 -11.12
C ALA A 48 32.66 -3.88 -10.90
N GLY A 49 32.33 -2.94 -11.79
CA GLY A 49 32.82 -1.58 -11.69
C GLY A 49 32.20 -0.93 -10.47
N GLU A 50 33.04 -0.54 -9.51
CA GLU A 50 32.70 0.52 -8.57
C GLU A 50 32.24 1.72 -9.42
N ALA A 51 30.94 2.04 -9.32
CA ALA A 51 30.40 3.26 -9.90
C ALA A 51 31.14 4.43 -9.23
N ALA A 52 31.96 5.16 -10.01
CA ALA A 52 32.63 6.34 -9.52
C ALA A 52 31.58 7.36 -9.07
N SER A 53 31.36 7.46 -7.75
CA SER A 53 30.65 8.57 -7.16
C SER A 53 31.44 9.84 -7.43
N SER A 54 30.80 10.92 -7.86
CA SER A 54 31.41 12.24 -7.84
C SER A 54 31.77 12.55 -6.38
N ASP A 55 32.96 13.09 -6.12
CA ASP A 55 33.38 13.49 -4.76
C ASP A 55 32.61 14.72 -4.22
N GLU A 56 31.62 15.21 -4.97
CA GLU A 56 30.82 16.36 -4.56
C GLU A 56 29.79 15.95 -3.48
N PRO A 57 29.60 16.78 -2.44
CA PRO A 57 28.60 16.53 -1.42
C PRO A 57 27.18 16.53 -2.02
N VAL A 58 26.39 15.53 -1.68
CA VAL A 58 25.01 15.35 -2.08
C VAL A 58 24.12 15.32 -0.86
N GLU A 59 23.04 16.07 -0.87
CA GLU A 59 22.02 16.06 0.17
C GLU A 59 20.72 15.50 -0.42
N LEU A 60 20.21 14.42 0.16
CA LEU A 60 18.94 13.79 -0.18
C LEU A 60 17.97 13.93 0.97
N LYS A 61 16.66 13.92 0.64
CA LYS A 61 15.57 13.72 1.61
C LYS A 61 14.92 12.38 1.33
N PHE A 62 14.60 11.62 2.37
CA PHE A 62 13.83 10.39 2.26
C PHE A 62 12.58 10.48 3.13
N SER A 63 11.40 10.27 2.53
CA SER A 63 10.12 10.33 3.23
C SER A 63 9.42 8.96 3.28
N TRP A 64 8.86 8.61 4.47
CA TRP A 64 8.12 7.35 4.66
C TRP A 64 7.14 7.43 5.83
N TRP A 65 6.13 6.55 5.81
CA TRP A 65 5.25 6.33 6.95
C TRP A 65 5.52 4.98 7.61
N GLY A 66 5.15 4.85 8.88
CA GLY A 66 5.27 3.59 9.61
C GLY A 66 4.99 3.71 11.10
N GLY A 67 5.29 2.66 11.81
CA GLY A 67 5.42 2.65 13.27
C GLY A 67 6.88 2.86 13.70
N ASP A 68 7.09 2.92 15.01
CA ASP A 68 8.39 3.25 15.62
C ASP A 68 9.51 2.30 15.18
N SER A 69 9.23 0.99 15.11
CA SER A 69 10.22 -0.02 14.67
C SER A 69 10.72 0.23 13.24
N ARG A 70 9.78 0.59 12.33
CA ARG A 70 10.16 0.97 10.95
C ARG A 70 10.98 2.25 10.91
N HIS A 71 10.62 3.24 11.74
CA HIS A 71 11.38 4.49 11.82
C HIS A 71 12.82 4.22 12.27
N GLU A 72 13.00 3.50 13.37
CA GLU A 72 14.34 3.14 13.90
C GLU A 72 15.17 2.32 12.89
N ALA A 73 14.57 1.32 12.24
CA ALA A 73 15.26 0.52 11.24
C ALA A 73 15.70 1.36 10.04
N THR A 74 14.82 2.25 9.56
CA THR A 74 15.13 3.11 8.40
C THR A 74 16.22 4.13 8.73
N GLU A 75 16.21 4.73 9.92
CA GLU A 75 17.27 5.65 10.37
C GLU A 75 18.62 4.92 10.48
N LYS A 76 18.64 3.69 10.99
CA LYS A 76 19.87 2.85 11.02
C LYS A 76 20.37 2.54 9.61
N ALA A 77 19.45 2.21 8.68
CA ALA A 77 19.81 1.94 7.29
C ALA A 77 20.36 3.19 6.58
N ILE A 78 19.80 4.37 6.83
CA ILE A 78 20.31 5.66 6.35
C ILE A 78 21.72 5.89 6.88
N ALA A 79 21.97 5.66 8.16
CA ALA A 79 23.31 5.82 8.76
C ALA A 79 24.35 4.86 8.12
N ALA A 80 23.97 3.60 7.88
CA ALA A 80 24.82 2.62 7.19
C ALA A 80 25.09 3.02 5.73
N PHE A 81 24.07 3.49 5.02
CA PHE A 81 24.20 4.02 3.66
C PHE A 81 25.17 5.19 3.59
N SER A 82 25.05 6.19 4.48
CA SER A 82 25.95 7.34 4.53
C SER A 82 27.38 6.96 4.97
N ALA A 83 27.54 5.91 5.77
CA ALA A 83 28.86 5.36 6.07
C ALA A 83 29.52 4.71 4.83
N LYS A 84 28.74 4.05 3.98
CA LYS A 84 29.18 3.44 2.72
C LYS A 84 29.45 4.47 1.63
N TYR A 85 28.67 5.56 1.60
CA TYR A 85 28.77 6.66 0.63
C TYR A 85 28.93 8.00 1.36
N PRO A 86 30.14 8.35 1.85
CA PRO A 86 30.36 9.47 2.77
C PRO A 86 30.05 10.85 2.18
N ASN A 87 29.99 10.96 0.86
CA ASN A 87 29.61 12.18 0.14
C ASN A 87 28.07 12.37 0.08
N ILE A 88 27.27 11.36 0.48
CA ILE A 88 25.80 11.43 0.43
C ILE A 88 25.24 11.51 1.83
N THR A 89 24.54 12.60 2.14
CA THR A 89 23.79 12.77 3.38
C THR A 89 22.31 12.61 3.11
N VAL A 90 21.59 11.85 3.96
CA VAL A 90 20.14 11.63 3.82
C VAL A 90 19.41 12.20 5.02
N THR A 91 18.52 13.15 4.79
CA THR A 91 17.64 13.73 5.81
C THR A 91 16.34 12.94 5.88
N PRO A 92 15.98 12.35 7.05
CA PRO A 92 14.75 11.60 7.22
C PRO A 92 13.53 12.52 7.38
N GLU A 93 12.41 12.13 6.77
CA GLU A 93 11.09 12.73 6.96
C GLU A 93 10.06 11.63 7.12
N TYR A 94 9.45 11.47 8.30
CA TYR A 94 8.51 10.37 8.55
C TYR A 94 7.36 10.74 9.47
N GLY A 95 6.36 9.86 9.51
CA GLY A 95 5.20 9.99 10.36
C GLY A 95 4.32 8.74 10.37
N ALA A 96 3.23 8.81 11.14
CA ALA A 96 2.18 7.80 11.09
C ALA A 96 1.40 7.90 9.78
N TRP A 97 0.62 6.86 9.44
CA TRP A 97 -0.21 6.87 8.22
C TRP A 97 -1.30 7.95 8.25
N SER A 98 -1.91 8.19 9.41
CA SER A 98 -2.98 9.19 9.54
C SER A 98 -2.51 10.58 9.11
N GLY A 99 -3.17 11.18 8.13
CA GLY A 99 -2.82 12.48 7.53
C GLY A 99 -1.55 12.46 6.65
N TRP A 100 -0.89 11.30 6.47
CA TRP A 100 0.32 11.21 5.67
C TRP A 100 0.05 11.35 4.18
N GLU A 101 -0.99 10.70 3.69
CA GLU A 101 -1.36 10.73 2.28
C GLU A 101 -1.68 12.14 1.81
N GLU A 102 -2.49 12.90 2.57
CA GLU A 102 -2.84 14.27 2.25
C GLU A 102 -1.60 15.18 2.23
N LYS A 103 -0.71 14.99 3.21
CA LYS A 103 0.56 15.74 3.25
C LYS A 103 1.43 15.45 2.03
N GLN A 104 1.61 14.18 1.68
CA GLN A 104 2.48 13.80 0.57
C GLN A 104 1.88 14.14 -0.79
N SER A 105 0.57 14.02 -0.94
CA SER A 105 -0.15 14.48 -2.13
C SER A 105 0.15 15.96 -2.43
N LEU A 106 0.04 16.82 -1.42
CA LEU A 106 0.38 18.25 -1.56
C LEU A 106 1.85 18.47 -1.92
N ASN A 107 2.76 17.70 -1.34
CA ASN A 107 4.18 17.81 -1.64
C ASN A 107 4.50 17.36 -3.07
N ILE A 108 3.96 16.23 -3.51
CA ILE A 108 4.18 15.66 -4.85
C ILE A 108 3.63 16.62 -5.91
N LEU A 109 2.36 17.00 -5.78
CA LEU A 109 1.71 17.90 -6.75
C LEU A 109 2.27 19.32 -6.74
N GLY A 110 2.79 19.76 -5.59
CA GLY A 110 3.43 21.07 -5.42
C GLY A 110 4.92 21.11 -5.82
N GLY A 111 5.52 19.98 -6.23
CA GLY A 111 6.94 19.90 -6.60
C GLY A 111 7.91 20.01 -5.42
N ASN A 112 7.43 19.75 -4.20
CA ASN A 112 8.21 19.81 -2.94
C ASN A 112 8.40 18.43 -2.31
N ALA A 113 8.23 17.36 -3.08
CA ALA A 113 8.43 16.00 -2.62
C ALA A 113 9.88 15.75 -2.17
N ALA A 114 10.07 14.80 -1.26
CA ALA A 114 11.41 14.31 -0.93
C ALA A 114 12.04 13.60 -2.13
N ASP A 115 13.38 13.59 -2.22
CA ASP A 115 14.11 12.96 -3.32
C ASP A 115 13.76 11.47 -3.45
N VAL A 116 13.73 10.75 -2.32
CA VAL A 116 13.24 9.38 -2.22
C VAL A 116 11.96 9.36 -1.40
N MET A 117 10.96 8.61 -1.87
CA MET A 117 9.68 8.47 -1.19
C MET A 117 9.28 7.01 -1.07
N GLN A 118 8.84 6.60 0.11
CA GLN A 118 7.97 5.46 0.22
C GLN A 118 6.58 5.90 -0.23
N ILE A 119 6.04 5.26 -1.24
CA ILE A 119 4.73 5.57 -1.80
C ILE A 119 3.78 4.40 -1.62
N ASN A 120 2.50 4.70 -1.42
CA ASN A 120 1.48 3.68 -1.52
C ASN A 120 1.26 3.33 -3.00
N TRP A 121 0.89 2.12 -3.29
CA TRP A 121 0.78 1.61 -4.65
C TRP A 121 -0.16 2.44 -5.55
N ASN A 122 -1.32 2.84 -5.04
CA ASN A 122 -2.27 3.67 -5.78
C ASN A 122 -1.72 5.07 -6.15
N TRP A 123 -0.65 5.54 -5.47
CA TRP A 123 -0.06 6.83 -5.79
C TRP A 123 0.65 6.84 -7.14
N ILE A 124 1.08 5.67 -7.63
CA ILE A 124 1.65 5.53 -8.97
C ILE A 124 0.64 6.04 -10.00
N GLU A 125 -0.61 5.61 -9.92
CA GLU A 125 -1.66 6.02 -10.83
C GLU A 125 -2.18 7.44 -10.49
N SER A 126 -2.43 7.72 -9.21
CA SER A 126 -3.05 8.97 -8.78
C SER A 126 -2.15 10.20 -8.93
N TYR A 127 -0.83 10.05 -8.77
CA TYR A 127 0.10 11.17 -8.71
C TYR A 127 1.20 11.12 -9.77
N SER A 128 1.24 10.12 -10.66
CA SER A 128 2.24 10.09 -11.74
C SER A 128 2.06 11.20 -12.78
N ASN A 129 0.85 11.72 -12.94
CA ASN A 129 0.49 12.82 -13.83
C ASN A 129 1.15 12.67 -15.22
N ASN A 130 0.78 11.63 -15.95
CA ASN A 130 1.37 11.27 -17.23
C ASN A 130 2.90 10.98 -17.14
N GLY A 131 3.32 10.38 -16.04
CA GLY A 131 4.71 9.99 -15.81
C GLY A 131 5.67 11.16 -15.55
N THR A 132 5.19 12.26 -14.95
CA THR A 132 6.00 13.47 -14.75
C THR A 132 6.39 13.77 -13.31
N ASN A 133 5.69 13.23 -12.31
CA ASN A 133 6.00 13.51 -10.91
C ASN A 133 7.02 12.56 -10.29
N PHE A 134 7.21 11.38 -10.89
CA PHE A 134 8.24 10.43 -10.51
C PHE A 134 9.26 10.25 -11.63
N ALA A 135 10.50 10.02 -11.28
CA ALA A 135 11.55 9.67 -12.24
C ALA A 135 11.32 8.26 -12.79
N ASN A 136 11.67 8.02 -14.05
CA ASN A 136 11.70 6.67 -14.61
C ASN A 136 12.91 5.91 -14.06
N LEU A 137 12.69 4.91 -13.21
CA LEU A 137 13.76 4.19 -12.54
C LEU A 137 14.54 3.25 -13.46
N GLU A 138 14.03 2.91 -14.64
CA GLU A 138 14.78 2.17 -15.66
C GLU A 138 16.00 2.97 -16.18
N ASP A 139 15.97 4.31 -16.08
CA ASP A 139 17.09 5.18 -16.49
C ASP A 139 18.30 5.08 -15.55
N TYR A 140 18.14 4.46 -14.38
CA TYR A 140 19.18 4.31 -13.34
C TYR A 140 19.56 2.84 -13.08
N ALA A 141 19.34 1.96 -14.04
CA ALA A 141 19.66 0.54 -13.94
C ALA A 141 21.16 0.25 -13.78
N ASP A 142 22.02 1.25 -13.97
CA ASP A 142 23.47 1.17 -13.73
C ASP A 142 23.83 1.21 -12.23
N VAL A 143 22.92 1.69 -11.36
CA VAL A 143 23.11 1.78 -9.89
C VAL A 143 21.97 1.11 -9.11
N LEU A 144 20.88 0.74 -9.76
CA LEU A 144 19.71 0.08 -9.19
C LEU A 144 19.50 -1.25 -9.93
N ASP A 145 19.79 -2.37 -9.26
CA ASP A 145 19.66 -3.70 -9.86
C ASP A 145 18.19 -4.15 -9.92
N LEU A 146 17.53 -3.80 -11.02
CA LEU A 146 16.15 -4.19 -11.28
C LEU A 146 15.98 -5.69 -11.60
N THR A 147 17.07 -6.42 -11.88
CA THR A 147 17.01 -7.86 -12.16
C THR A 147 16.67 -8.69 -10.93
N GLN A 148 16.76 -8.11 -9.74
CA GLN A 148 16.37 -8.73 -8.48
C GLN A 148 14.84 -8.88 -8.32
N PHE A 149 14.04 -8.18 -9.14
CA PHE A 149 12.60 -8.13 -8.99
C PHE A 149 11.88 -8.94 -10.08
N PRO A 150 10.81 -9.69 -9.74
CA PRO A 150 9.96 -10.31 -10.75
C PRO A 150 9.41 -9.26 -11.72
N GLN A 151 9.48 -9.53 -13.04
CA GLN A 151 9.02 -8.59 -14.05
C GLN A 151 7.55 -8.19 -13.86
N ALA A 152 6.68 -9.14 -13.50
CA ALA A 152 5.28 -8.88 -13.20
C ALA A 152 5.09 -7.86 -12.06
N SER A 153 5.96 -7.87 -11.02
CA SER A 153 5.91 -6.90 -9.94
C SER A 153 6.38 -5.51 -10.39
N LEU A 154 7.40 -5.44 -11.25
CA LEU A 154 7.85 -4.18 -11.86
C LEU A 154 6.76 -3.59 -12.77
N ASP A 155 6.07 -4.42 -13.55
CA ASP A 155 5.02 -3.95 -14.45
C ASP A 155 3.83 -3.34 -13.71
N LEU A 156 3.51 -3.83 -12.50
CA LEU A 156 2.52 -3.22 -11.60
C LEU A 156 2.95 -1.85 -11.05
N CYS A 157 4.21 -1.48 -11.18
CA CYS A 157 4.74 -0.17 -10.77
C CYS A 157 4.95 0.79 -11.95
N LYS A 158 4.45 0.46 -13.13
CA LYS A 158 4.55 1.31 -14.33
C LYS A 158 3.32 2.20 -14.50
N ALA A 159 3.56 3.42 -14.95
CA ALA A 159 2.56 4.31 -15.52
C ALA A 159 3.13 4.94 -16.81
N ASP A 160 2.32 5.04 -17.84
CA ASP A 160 2.72 5.55 -19.17
C ASP A 160 4.00 4.89 -19.72
N GLY A 161 4.17 3.60 -19.48
CA GLY A 161 5.32 2.81 -19.98
C GLY A 161 6.63 3.08 -19.24
N LYS A 162 6.62 3.82 -18.12
CA LYS A 162 7.80 4.15 -17.29
C LYS A 162 7.69 3.50 -15.92
N LEU A 163 8.79 3.03 -15.37
CA LEU A 163 8.86 2.47 -14.03
C LEU A 163 8.90 3.59 -12.98
N MET A 164 7.77 3.87 -12.33
CA MET A 164 7.60 4.98 -11.38
C MET A 164 8.09 4.66 -9.97
N ALA A 165 8.16 3.37 -9.61
CA ALA A 165 8.63 2.92 -8.31
C ALA A 165 9.22 1.52 -8.41
N VAL A 166 10.07 1.15 -7.44
CA VAL A 166 10.50 -0.24 -7.22
C VAL A 166 9.59 -0.86 -6.18
N PRO A 167 8.99 -2.04 -6.43
CA PRO A 167 8.11 -2.70 -5.48
C PRO A 167 8.90 -3.16 -4.25
N VAL A 168 8.39 -2.85 -3.05
CA VAL A 168 9.02 -3.30 -1.80
C VAL A 168 8.58 -4.71 -1.45
N ALA A 169 7.25 -4.97 -1.45
CA ALA A 169 6.68 -6.26 -1.10
C ALA A 169 5.38 -6.50 -1.87
N LEU A 170 5.06 -7.77 -2.11
CA LEU A 170 3.72 -8.21 -2.46
C LEU A 170 2.94 -8.50 -1.19
N THR A 171 1.64 -8.18 -1.18
CA THR A 171 0.75 -8.38 -0.04
C THR A 171 -0.63 -8.82 -0.54
N GLY A 172 -1.32 -9.57 0.30
CA GLY A 172 -2.73 -9.91 0.11
C GLY A 172 -3.40 -10.05 1.46
N ARG A 173 -4.70 -10.31 1.45
CA ARG A 173 -5.46 -10.47 2.69
C ARG A 173 -5.74 -11.91 2.99
N LEU A 174 -5.76 -12.24 4.28
CA LEU A 174 -6.20 -13.52 4.80
C LEU A 174 -6.87 -13.33 6.16
N PHE A 175 -7.42 -14.43 6.70
CA PHE A 175 -8.12 -14.40 7.97
C PHE A 175 -7.14 -14.56 9.14
N TYR A 176 -7.40 -13.79 10.19
CA TYR A 176 -6.73 -13.94 11.48
C TYR A 176 -7.78 -14.04 12.57
N TRP A 177 -7.50 -14.88 13.54
CA TRP A 177 -8.46 -15.18 14.60
C TRP A 177 -7.84 -15.02 15.98
N ASN A 178 -8.64 -14.52 16.91
CA ASN A 178 -8.38 -14.63 18.34
C ASN A 178 -8.89 -15.99 18.79
N LYS A 179 -8.01 -16.98 18.77
CA LYS A 179 -8.35 -18.37 19.10
C LYS A 179 -8.90 -18.49 20.52
N THR A 180 -8.36 -17.73 21.47
CA THR A 180 -8.85 -17.71 22.85
C THR A 180 -10.34 -17.40 22.92
N THR A 181 -10.83 -16.42 22.18
CA THR A 181 -12.26 -16.09 22.18
C THR A 181 -13.10 -17.18 21.50
N PHE A 182 -12.64 -17.79 20.41
CA PHE A 182 -13.33 -18.92 19.79
C PHE A 182 -13.44 -20.11 20.75
N ASP A 183 -12.37 -20.41 21.51
CA ASP A 183 -12.36 -21.47 22.52
C ASP A 183 -13.32 -21.15 23.70
N GLU A 184 -13.40 -19.89 24.15
CA GLU A 184 -14.33 -19.42 25.18
C GLU A 184 -15.80 -19.54 24.74
N VAL A 185 -16.09 -19.22 23.48
CA VAL A 185 -17.43 -19.38 22.88
C VAL A 185 -17.76 -20.86 22.64
N GLY A 186 -16.75 -21.72 22.54
CA GLY A 186 -16.92 -23.14 22.23
C GLY A 186 -17.18 -23.38 20.74
N CYS A 187 -16.64 -22.55 19.86
CA CYS A 187 -16.83 -22.57 18.43
C CYS A 187 -15.50 -22.85 17.70
N ALA A 188 -15.53 -23.70 16.69
CA ALA A 188 -14.36 -23.93 15.83
C ALA A 188 -14.12 -22.72 14.91
N LEU A 189 -12.85 -22.53 14.48
CA LEU A 189 -12.51 -21.52 13.48
C LEU A 189 -13.21 -21.83 12.16
N PRO A 190 -13.80 -20.82 11.50
CA PRO A 190 -14.52 -20.99 10.23
C PRO A 190 -13.60 -21.46 9.09
N THR A 191 -14.07 -22.38 8.27
CA THR A 191 -13.38 -22.89 7.08
C THR A 191 -14.24 -22.81 5.79
N ASP A 192 -15.53 -22.59 5.95
CA ASP A 192 -16.51 -22.44 4.86
C ASP A 192 -17.65 -21.50 5.28
N GLU A 193 -18.55 -21.18 4.36
CA GLU A 193 -19.69 -20.31 4.63
C GLU A 193 -20.58 -20.85 5.76
N ALA A 194 -20.84 -22.15 5.78
CA ALA A 194 -21.73 -22.75 6.78
C ALA A 194 -21.17 -22.62 8.20
N SER A 195 -19.88 -22.90 8.38
CA SER A 195 -19.18 -22.76 9.68
C SER A 195 -19.04 -21.29 10.08
N LEU A 196 -18.87 -20.36 9.13
CA LEU A 196 -18.84 -18.92 9.40
C LEU A 196 -20.18 -18.41 9.93
N LEU A 197 -21.29 -18.82 9.31
CA LEU A 197 -22.65 -18.47 9.77
C LEU A 197 -22.97 -19.10 11.13
N ALA A 198 -22.55 -20.36 11.35
CA ALA A 198 -22.72 -21.02 12.66
C ALA A 198 -21.91 -20.33 13.76
N ALA A 199 -20.72 -19.79 13.45
CA ALA A 199 -19.96 -18.96 14.37
C ALA A 199 -20.72 -17.69 14.78
N GLY A 200 -21.39 -17.01 13.85
CA GLY A 200 -22.24 -15.86 14.15
C GLY A 200 -23.33 -16.19 15.19
N GLU A 201 -24.03 -17.29 15.01
CA GLU A 201 -25.05 -17.76 15.95
C GLU A 201 -24.43 -18.10 17.32
N ALA A 202 -23.31 -18.82 17.35
CA ALA A 202 -22.64 -19.20 18.59
C ALA A 202 -22.16 -17.97 19.39
N PHE A 203 -21.56 -17.00 18.72
CA PHE A 203 -21.11 -15.73 19.32
C PHE A 203 -22.28 -14.91 19.86
N LYS A 204 -23.37 -14.78 19.10
CA LYS A 204 -24.60 -14.10 19.55
C LYS A 204 -25.17 -14.73 20.82
N ASN A 205 -25.22 -16.08 20.87
CA ASN A 205 -25.73 -16.79 22.03
C ASN A 205 -24.79 -16.69 23.24
N PHE A 206 -23.49 -16.53 23.02
CA PHE A 206 -22.52 -16.29 24.07
C PHE A 206 -22.65 -14.88 24.66
N ASN A 207 -22.63 -13.86 23.79
CA ASN A 207 -22.84 -12.46 24.18
C ASN A 207 -23.03 -11.60 22.93
N GLU A 208 -24.10 -10.78 22.90
CA GLU A 208 -24.44 -9.91 21.74
C GLU A 208 -23.37 -8.87 21.39
N ASP A 209 -22.43 -8.58 22.31
CA ASP A 209 -21.29 -7.67 22.07
C ASP A 209 -20.11 -8.35 21.33
N TYR A 210 -20.14 -9.67 21.15
CA TYR A 210 -19.07 -10.44 20.55
C TYR A 210 -19.41 -10.82 19.11
N TYR A 211 -18.42 -10.68 18.23
CA TYR A 211 -18.57 -10.99 16.81
C TYR A 211 -17.39 -11.84 16.34
N PRO A 212 -17.62 -12.92 15.57
CA PRO A 212 -16.54 -13.74 15.05
C PRO A 212 -15.66 -13.01 14.04
N LEU A 213 -16.17 -11.99 13.33
CA LEU A 213 -15.42 -11.25 12.32
C LEU A 213 -15.77 -9.75 12.39
N ALA A 214 -14.78 -8.88 12.25
CA ALA A 214 -14.95 -7.43 12.17
C ALA A 214 -14.55 -6.93 10.78
N LEU A 215 -15.49 -6.29 10.07
CA LEU A 215 -15.28 -5.71 8.74
C LEU A 215 -15.88 -4.30 8.69
N GLY A 216 -15.02 -3.28 8.53
CA GLY A 216 -15.42 -1.92 8.18
C GLY A 216 -15.83 -1.81 6.70
N GLU A 217 -16.15 -0.62 6.23
CA GLU A 217 -16.68 -0.41 4.87
C GLU A 217 -15.68 -0.86 3.79
N TYR A 218 -14.41 -0.44 3.92
CA TYR A 218 -13.36 -0.85 2.99
C TYR A 218 -13.09 -2.36 3.09
N ASP A 219 -13.14 -2.93 4.30
CA ASP A 219 -12.92 -4.37 4.50
C ASP A 219 -14.03 -5.19 3.86
N ARG A 220 -15.28 -4.70 3.87
CA ARG A 220 -16.41 -5.34 3.18
C ARG A 220 -16.23 -5.33 1.68
N MET A 221 -15.76 -4.21 1.11
CA MET A 221 -15.47 -4.14 -0.32
C MET A 221 -14.43 -5.18 -0.71
N ILE A 222 -13.31 -5.23 0.00
CA ILE A 222 -12.23 -6.14 -0.37
C ILE A 222 -12.56 -7.61 -0.06
N PHE A 223 -13.37 -7.86 0.99
CA PHE A 223 -13.90 -9.19 1.28
C PHE A 223 -14.93 -9.65 0.23
N MET A 224 -15.76 -8.72 -0.29
CA MET A 224 -16.66 -8.98 -1.40
C MET A 224 -15.91 -9.41 -2.66
N VAL A 225 -14.79 -8.77 -2.98
CA VAL A 225 -13.93 -9.19 -4.11
C VAL A 225 -13.46 -10.62 -3.91
N TYR A 226 -12.91 -10.94 -2.75
CA TYR A 226 -12.51 -12.31 -2.41
C TYR A 226 -13.66 -13.32 -2.56
N TYR A 227 -14.87 -12.98 -2.07
CA TYR A 227 -16.07 -13.81 -2.21
C TYR A 227 -16.43 -14.05 -3.67
N LEU A 228 -16.48 -12.99 -4.49
CA LEU A 228 -16.79 -13.09 -5.92
C LEU A 228 -15.76 -13.93 -6.68
N GLU A 229 -14.46 -13.70 -6.43
CA GLU A 229 -13.39 -14.47 -7.07
C GLU A 229 -13.49 -15.96 -6.74
N SER A 230 -13.81 -16.30 -5.49
CA SER A 230 -13.97 -17.70 -5.05
C SER A 230 -15.15 -18.43 -5.69
N ILE A 231 -16.18 -17.70 -6.14
CA ILE A 231 -17.36 -18.27 -6.79
C ILE A 231 -17.20 -18.32 -8.32
N TYR A 232 -16.66 -17.25 -8.92
CA TYR A 232 -16.70 -17.07 -10.37
C TYR A 232 -15.36 -17.24 -11.08
N ASN A 233 -14.24 -17.32 -10.34
CA ASN A 233 -12.88 -17.45 -10.86
C ASN A 233 -12.52 -16.36 -11.88
N LYS A 234 -12.81 -15.12 -11.54
CA LYS A 234 -12.54 -13.93 -12.36
C LYS A 234 -11.95 -12.84 -11.47
N PRO A 235 -10.99 -12.01 -11.94
CA PRO A 235 -10.53 -10.85 -11.19
C PRO A 235 -11.65 -9.82 -11.06
N TRP A 236 -11.54 -8.89 -10.11
CA TRP A 236 -12.49 -7.78 -9.94
C TRP A 236 -12.54 -6.89 -11.18
N VAL A 237 -11.38 -6.45 -11.64
CA VAL A 237 -11.21 -5.63 -12.84
C VAL A 237 -10.11 -6.25 -13.70
N GLN A 238 -10.31 -6.29 -15.00
CA GLN A 238 -9.31 -6.68 -15.99
C GLN A 238 -9.46 -5.79 -17.24
N ASP A 239 -8.34 -5.34 -17.77
CA ASP A 239 -8.29 -4.48 -18.98
C ASP A 239 -9.14 -3.20 -18.85
N GLY A 240 -9.26 -2.64 -17.62
CA GLY A 240 -10.03 -1.45 -17.32
C GLY A 240 -11.55 -1.68 -17.23
N GLU A 241 -12.02 -2.93 -17.18
CA GLU A 241 -13.43 -3.27 -17.12
C GLU A 241 -13.74 -4.16 -15.90
N ILE A 242 -14.86 -3.89 -15.21
CA ILE A 242 -15.39 -4.76 -14.16
C ILE A 242 -15.79 -6.11 -14.79
N GLN A 243 -15.31 -7.21 -14.22
CA GLN A 243 -15.54 -8.55 -14.80
C GLN A 243 -16.84 -9.20 -14.32
N TYR A 244 -17.61 -8.54 -13.48
CA TYR A 244 -18.84 -9.06 -12.88
C TYR A 244 -20.08 -8.33 -13.38
N THR A 245 -21.19 -9.07 -13.53
CA THR A 245 -22.49 -8.47 -13.84
C THR A 245 -23.11 -7.81 -12.59
N ALA A 246 -24.11 -6.97 -12.81
CA ALA A 246 -24.84 -6.33 -11.73
C ALA A 246 -25.51 -7.36 -10.80
N GLU A 247 -26.00 -8.47 -11.35
CA GLU A 247 -26.63 -9.56 -10.60
C GLU A 247 -25.61 -10.32 -9.75
N GLU A 248 -24.40 -10.58 -10.26
CA GLU A 248 -23.31 -11.22 -9.51
C GLU A 248 -22.88 -10.33 -8.32
N ILE A 249 -22.73 -9.02 -8.54
CA ILE A 249 -22.39 -8.05 -7.49
C ILE A 249 -23.54 -7.91 -6.50
N GLN A 250 -24.82 -7.87 -6.96
CA GLN A 250 -25.98 -7.87 -6.08
C GLN A 250 -25.99 -9.10 -5.16
N GLY A 251 -25.69 -10.30 -5.69
CA GLY A 251 -25.59 -11.51 -4.88
C GLY A 251 -24.52 -11.39 -3.78
N ALA A 252 -23.40 -10.75 -4.06
CA ALA A 252 -22.37 -10.49 -3.07
C ALA A 252 -22.80 -9.42 -2.03
N MET A 253 -23.56 -8.40 -2.42
CA MET A 253 -24.18 -7.45 -1.48
C MET A 253 -25.21 -8.11 -0.58
N ASP A 254 -26.04 -9.03 -1.11
CA ASP A 254 -26.98 -9.84 -0.33
C ASP A 254 -26.21 -10.71 0.69
N PHE A 255 -25.05 -11.24 0.30
CA PHE A 255 -24.20 -11.99 1.21
C PHE A 255 -23.64 -11.10 2.34
N MET A 256 -23.18 -9.86 2.07
CA MET A 256 -22.76 -8.94 3.14
C MET A 256 -23.90 -8.65 4.13
N THR A 257 -25.10 -8.42 3.64
CA THR A 257 -26.31 -8.24 4.48
C THR A 257 -26.62 -9.50 5.29
N LYS A 258 -26.44 -10.68 4.70
CA LYS A 258 -26.60 -11.97 5.38
C LYS A 258 -25.61 -12.12 6.54
N LEU A 259 -24.35 -11.72 6.37
CA LEU A 259 -23.35 -11.78 7.44
C LEU A 259 -23.71 -10.88 8.63
N GLU A 260 -24.22 -9.67 8.40
CA GLU A 260 -24.73 -8.82 9.49
C GLU A 260 -25.94 -9.45 10.20
N THR A 261 -26.93 -9.91 9.43
CA THR A 261 -28.16 -10.50 9.96
C THR A 261 -27.87 -11.76 10.78
N ALA A 262 -26.91 -12.56 10.34
CA ALA A 262 -26.44 -13.76 11.03
C ALA A 262 -25.48 -13.48 12.20
N HIS A 263 -25.25 -12.22 12.55
CA HIS A 263 -24.34 -11.79 13.62
C HIS A 263 -22.88 -12.22 13.41
N VAL A 264 -22.48 -12.42 12.15
CA VAL A 264 -21.08 -12.72 11.81
C VAL A 264 -20.22 -11.47 11.90
N ILE A 265 -20.74 -10.36 11.39
CA ILE A 265 -20.09 -9.04 11.43
C ILE A 265 -21.00 -8.02 12.11
N PRO A 266 -20.43 -7.02 12.84
CA PRO A 266 -21.22 -5.90 13.35
C PRO A 266 -21.75 -5.03 12.22
N THR A 267 -22.84 -4.27 12.46
CA THR A 267 -23.25 -3.23 11.51
C THR A 267 -22.17 -2.15 11.40
N ILE A 268 -22.18 -1.39 10.30
CA ILE A 268 -21.23 -0.26 10.13
C ILE A 268 -21.43 0.77 11.27
N ALA A 269 -22.68 1.08 11.64
CA ALA A 269 -22.93 1.98 12.76
C ALA A 269 -22.33 1.49 14.08
N THR A 270 -22.37 0.18 14.34
CA THR A 270 -21.77 -0.42 15.54
C THR A 270 -20.26 -0.29 15.51
N ILE A 271 -19.59 -0.71 14.42
CA ILE A 271 -18.13 -0.68 14.34
C ILE A 271 -17.59 0.76 14.37
N GLN A 272 -18.27 1.71 13.71
CA GLN A 272 -17.93 3.13 13.78
C GLN A 272 -18.13 3.73 15.19
N GLY A 273 -19.19 3.33 15.89
CA GLY A 273 -19.42 3.76 17.27
C GLY A 273 -18.35 3.28 18.26
N ASP A 274 -17.69 2.18 17.95
CA ASP A 274 -16.63 1.58 18.77
C ASP A 274 -15.22 2.03 18.37
N MET A 275 -15.09 2.80 17.28
CA MET A 275 -13.79 3.02 16.62
C MET A 275 -12.84 3.91 17.41
N ALA A 276 -11.62 3.42 17.51
CA ALA A 276 -10.38 4.19 17.50
C ALA A 276 -9.97 4.51 16.03
N ASP A 277 -8.83 5.19 15.83
CA ASP A 277 -8.29 5.56 14.50
C ASP A 277 -8.03 4.35 13.57
N SER A 278 -7.91 3.15 14.13
CA SER A 278 -7.70 1.90 13.39
C SER A 278 -8.14 0.70 14.22
N LEU A 279 -8.48 -0.41 13.55
CA LEU A 279 -9.02 -1.60 14.22
C LEU A 279 -8.04 -2.24 15.21
N ASP A 280 -6.73 -2.18 14.96
CA ASP A 280 -5.71 -2.66 15.92
C ASP A 280 -5.69 -1.89 17.24
N LYS A 281 -6.24 -0.66 17.26
CA LYS A 281 -6.40 0.17 18.46
C LYS A 281 -7.81 0.13 19.05
N ASN A 282 -8.72 -0.59 18.43
CA ASN A 282 -10.09 -0.74 18.87
C ASN A 282 -10.17 -1.58 20.16
N ALA A 283 -10.88 -1.07 21.17
CA ALA A 283 -11.01 -1.76 22.46
C ALA A 283 -11.65 -3.15 22.35
N LYS A 284 -12.64 -3.34 21.46
CA LYS A 284 -13.28 -4.64 21.26
C LYS A 284 -12.35 -5.64 20.59
N TRP A 285 -11.46 -5.21 19.69
CA TRP A 285 -10.38 -6.05 19.16
C TRP A 285 -9.40 -6.45 20.27
N ILE A 286 -8.88 -5.46 20.99
CA ILE A 286 -7.90 -5.66 22.07
C ILE A 286 -8.44 -6.59 23.16
N ASP A 287 -9.72 -6.47 23.49
CA ASP A 287 -10.41 -7.29 24.51
C ASP A 287 -10.95 -8.62 23.96
N GLY A 288 -10.75 -8.90 22.66
CA GLY A 288 -11.17 -10.13 22.01
C GLY A 288 -12.68 -10.25 21.77
N LYS A 289 -13.44 -9.14 21.86
CA LYS A 289 -14.87 -9.14 21.51
C LYS A 289 -15.10 -9.19 20.00
N TYR A 290 -14.21 -8.61 19.22
CA TYR A 290 -14.03 -8.89 17.81
C TYR A 290 -12.96 -9.98 17.69
N ALA A 291 -13.39 -11.19 17.32
CA ALA A 291 -12.53 -12.37 17.39
C ALA A 291 -11.84 -12.73 16.07
N GLY A 292 -12.10 -11.97 15.02
CA GLY A 292 -11.50 -12.20 13.71
C GLY A 292 -11.43 -10.96 12.85
N ILE A 293 -10.48 -10.95 11.92
CA ILE A 293 -10.29 -9.92 10.92
C ILE A 293 -9.90 -10.55 9.58
N PHE A 294 -10.19 -9.86 8.47
CA PHE A 294 -9.67 -10.15 7.14
C PHE A 294 -8.73 -9.01 6.75
N GLU A 295 -7.41 -9.24 6.91
CA GLU A 295 -6.43 -8.15 6.89
C GLU A 295 -5.16 -8.52 6.12
N TRP A 296 -4.38 -7.50 5.73
CA TRP A 296 -3.13 -7.66 5.00
C TRP A 296 -2.09 -8.46 5.79
N ASP A 297 -1.40 -9.36 5.13
CA ASP A 297 -0.31 -10.17 5.70
C ASP A 297 0.82 -9.31 6.30
N SER A 298 1.14 -8.21 5.65
CA SER A 298 2.13 -7.23 6.14
C SER A 298 1.72 -6.49 7.41
N SER A 299 0.44 -6.58 7.81
CA SER A 299 -0.11 -5.97 9.02
C SER A 299 -0.27 -6.95 10.19
N ALA A 300 -0.04 -8.24 9.98
CA ALA A 300 -0.31 -9.30 10.96
C ALA A 300 0.31 -9.03 12.34
N SER A 301 1.57 -8.61 12.37
CA SER A 301 2.30 -8.39 13.63
C SER A 301 1.70 -7.27 14.50
N LYS A 302 1.13 -6.22 13.92
CA LYS A 302 0.51 -5.14 14.72
C LYS A 302 -0.80 -5.60 15.37
N PHE A 303 -1.59 -6.43 14.67
CA PHE A 303 -2.83 -6.98 15.22
C PHE A 303 -2.58 -8.04 16.29
N GLU A 304 -1.57 -8.92 16.07
CA GLU A 304 -1.08 -9.85 17.09
C GLU A 304 -0.67 -9.11 18.36
N LYS A 305 0.23 -8.13 18.21
CA LYS A 305 0.76 -7.33 19.32
C LYS A 305 -0.36 -6.68 20.13
N ALA A 306 -1.38 -6.12 19.46
CA ALA A 306 -2.50 -5.45 20.12
C ALA A 306 -3.26 -6.36 21.09
N ILE A 307 -3.46 -7.64 20.76
CA ILE A 307 -4.18 -8.58 21.64
C ILE A 307 -3.26 -9.29 22.64
N VAL A 308 -2.04 -9.64 22.24
CA VAL A 308 -1.07 -10.35 23.10
C VAL A 308 -0.57 -9.45 24.23
N GLU A 309 -0.37 -8.15 23.96
CA GLU A 309 0.04 -7.16 24.97
C GLU A 309 -1.14 -6.53 25.72
N SER A 310 -2.38 -6.99 25.51
CA SER A 310 -3.55 -6.46 26.19
C SER A 310 -3.44 -6.66 27.70
N THR A 311 -3.62 -5.54 28.45
CA THR A 311 -3.68 -5.57 29.91
C THR A 311 -5.07 -5.90 30.45
N ASN A 312 -6.10 -5.81 29.60
CA ASN A 312 -7.50 -6.08 29.97
C ASN A 312 -7.82 -7.58 29.91
N LYS A 313 -7.27 -8.27 28.90
CA LYS A 313 -7.46 -9.71 28.66
C LYS A 313 -6.09 -10.36 28.37
N ALA A 314 -5.53 -11.02 29.39
CA ALA A 314 -4.22 -11.65 29.27
C ALA A 314 -4.28 -13.00 28.53
N ASN A 315 -3.13 -13.42 27.98
CA ASN A 315 -2.93 -14.73 27.36
C ASN A 315 -3.85 -15.00 26.15
N GLN A 316 -4.14 -13.99 25.36
CA GLN A 316 -4.85 -14.16 24.10
C GLN A 316 -3.93 -14.78 23.05
N GLU A 317 -4.45 -15.75 22.30
CA GLU A 317 -3.76 -16.44 21.22
C GLU A 317 -4.24 -15.90 19.87
N PHE A 318 -3.31 -15.30 19.10
CA PHE A 318 -3.54 -14.88 17.72
C PHE A 318 -3.09 -16.00 16.77
N VAL A 319 -3.93 -16.36 15.81
CA VAL A 319 -3.61 -17.40 14.84
C VAL A 319 -3.92 -16.95 13.42
N ILE A 320 -3.09 -17.41 12.49
CA ILE A 320 -3.35 -17.26 11.04
C ILE A 320 -4.41 -18.30 10.68
N GLY A 321 -5.54 -17.84 10.14
CA GLY A 321 -6.60 -18.67 9.63
C GLY A 321 -6.26 -19.33 8.30
N ASP A 322 -7.07 -20.32 7.92
CA ASP A 322 -7.15 -20.77 6.54
C ASP A 322 -8.13 -19.88 5.77
N PHE A 323 -8.02 -19.88 4.45
CA PHE A 323 -8.97 -19.21 3.60
C PHE A 323 -10.35 -19.89 3.67
N ILE A 324 -11.40 -19.09 3.90
CA ILE A 324 -12.78 -19.59 3.99
C ILE A 324 -13.27 -19.90 2.57
N LYS A 325 -13.79 -21.11 2.35
CA LYS A 325 -14.33 -21.52 1.06
C LYS A 325 -15.77 -21.08 0.90
N PHE A 326 -16.02 -20.25 -0.13
CA PHE A 326 -17.36 -19.83 -0.52
C PHE A 326 -17.85 -20.48 -1.81
N GLY A 327 -16.95 -20.90 -2.67
CA GLY A 327 -17.22 -21.55 -3.95
C GLY A 327 -16.20 -22.64 -4.29
N ASP A 328 -16.15 -23.00 -5.56
CA ASP A 328 -15.30 -24.08 -6.06
C ASP A 328 -13.84 -23.65 -6.32
N TYR A 329 -13.56 -22.33 -6.28
CA TYR A 329 -12.26 -21.76 -6.59
C TYR A 329 -11.59 -21.19 -5.34
N ASN A 330 -10.30 -20.94 -5.42
CA ASN A 330 -9.59 -20.30 -4.33
C ASN A 330 -10.05 -18.85 -4.14
N GLY A 331 -10.03 -18.07 -5.22
CA GLY A 331 -10.14 -16.61 -5.12
C GLY A 331 -8.87 -16.02 -4.48
N GLY A 332 -9.00 -14.80 -4.03
CA GLY A 332 -7.90 -14.11 -3.37
C GLY A 332 -6.99 -13.38 -4.34
N PHE A 333 -6.40 -12.32 -3.84
CA PHE A 333 -5.68 -11.36 -4.65
C PHE A 333 -4.37 -10.93 -3.98
N THR A 334 -3.45 -10.46 -4.81
CA THR A 334 -2.23 -9.78 -4.37
C THR A 334 -2.15 -8.39 -4.98
N LYS A 335 -1.44 -7.51 -4.29
CA LYS A 335 -1.02 -6.19 -4.81
C LYS A 335 0.37 -5.85 -4.33
N ILE A 336 0.97 -4.82 -4.91
CA ILE A 336 2.16 -4.18 -4.33
C ILE A 336 1.74 -3.50 -3.02
N SER A 337 2.43 -3.80 -1.92
CA SER A 337 2.13 -3.19 -0.62
C SER A 337 2.49 -1.69 -0.63
N MET A 338 3.67 -1.40 -1.12
CA MET A 338 4.25 -0.07 -1.28
C MET A 338 5.44 -0.12 -2.25
N GLY A 339 5.81 1.02 -2.79
CA GLY A 339 7.00 1.19 -3.61
C GLY A 339 7.95 2.23 -3.04
N LEU A 340 9.20 2.21 -3.52
CA LEU A 340 10.14 3.31 -3.36
C LEU A 340 10.26 4.04 -4.69
N ALA A 341 10.00 5.33 -4.69
CA ALA A 341 10.02 6.20 -5.86
C ALA A 341 11.05 7.32 -5.69
N VAL A 342 11.51 7.87 -6.81
CA VAL A 342 12.33 9.08 -6.86
C VAL A 342 11.49 10.22 -7.41
N ALA A 343 11.52 11.39 -6.77
CA ALA A 343 10.84 12.56 -7.28
C ALA A 343 11.46 13.00 -8.62
N ALA A 344 10.62 13.29 -9.61
CA ALA A 344 11.10 13.83 -10.91
C ALA A 344 11.83 15.18 -10.76
N THR A 345 11.57 15.89 -9.66
CA THR A 345 12.20 17.17 -9.32
C THR A 345 13.52 17.02 -8.54
N SER A 346 13.94 15.81 -8.21
CA SER A 346 15.22 15.58 -7.52
C SER A 346 16.40 16.09 -8.36
N ALA A 347 17.31 16.80 -7.72
CA ALA A 347 18.55 17.21 -8.34
C ALA A 347 19.59 16.08 -8.42
N HIS A 348 19.38 14.99 -7.65
CA HIS A 348 20.29 13.88 -7.48
C HIS A 348 19.58 12.52 -7.64
N PRO A 349 18.90 12.28 -8.78
CA PRO A 349 18.07 11.08 -8.95
C PRO A 349 18.89 9.78 -8.99
N LYS A 350 20.16 9.84 -9.41
CA LYS A 350 21.04 8.68 -9.42
C LYS A 350 21.42 8.26 -7.99
N GLU A 351 21.81 9.19 -7.14
CA GLU A 351 22.11 8.94 -5.74
C GLU A 351 20.86 8.52 -4.95
N ALA A 352 19.69 9.05 -5.31
CA ALA A 352 18.41 8.59 -4.80
C ALA A 352 18.14 7.11 -5.18
N ALA A 353 18.42 6.72 -6.42
CA ALA A 353 18.33 5.32 -6.87
C ALA A 353 19.34 4.41 -6.16
N MET A 354 20.56 4.90 -5.86
CA MET A 354 21.54 4.18 -5.03
C MET A 354 21.01 3.90 -3.62
N LEU A 355 20.30 4.85 -2.99
CA LEU A 355 19.66 4.63 -1.70
C LEU A 355 18.57 3.56 -1.79
N ILE A 356 17.74 3.59 -2.84
CA ILE A 356 16.73 2.53 -3.08
C ILE A 356 17.40 1.17 -3.22
N ASN A 357 18.48 1.08 -4.02
CA ASN A 357 19.23 -0.16 -4.18
C ASN A 357 19.82 -0.67 -2.86
N PHE A 358 20.36 0.23 -2.05
CA PHE A 358 20.88 -0.13 -0.73
C PHE A 358 19.78 -0.71 0.17
N LEU A 359 18.61 -0.08 0.21
CA LEU A 359 17.51 -0.52 1.07
C LEU A 359 16.92 -1.86 0.65
N LEU A 360 16.90 -2.18 -0.66
CA LEU A 360 16.18 -3.33 -1.20
C LEU A 360 17.05 -4.48 -1.69
N ASN A 361 18.31 -4.22 -2.08
CA ASN A 361 19.19 -5.20 -2.72
C ASN A 361 20.54 -5.36 -2.00
N ASP A 362 20.94 -4.42 -1.14
CA ASP A 362 22.21 -4.53 -0.41
C ASP A 362 22.02 -5.39 0.85
N PRO A 363 22.86 -6.43 1.09
CA PRO A 363 22.71 -7.30 2.25
C PRO A 363 22.68 -6.57 3.60
N GLU A 364 23.44 -5.48 3.76
CA GLU A 364 23.45 -4.70 5.00
C GLU A 364 22.14 -3.91 5.17
N GLY A 365 21.65 -3.26 4.11
CA GLY A 365 20.37 -2.55 4.13
C GLY A 365 19.20 -3.48 4.39
N ILE A 366 19.18 -4.66 3.75
CA ILE A 366 18.17 -5.71 3.95
C ILE A 366 18.21 -6.22 5.40
N GLU A 367 19.40 -6.52 5.94
CA GLU A 367 19.52 -7.01 7.32
C GLU A 367 18.94 -6.01 8.32
N ILE A 368 19.23 -4.73 8.14
CA ILE A 368 18.75 -3.66 9.02
C ILE A 368 17.24 -3.45 8.89
N CYS A 369 16.73 -3.40 7.65
CA CYS A 369 15.31 -3.15 7.39
C CYS A 369 14.43 -4.37 7.64
N SER A 370 14.99 -5.57 7.49
CA SER A 370 14.29 -6.85 7.71
C SER A 370 12.89 -6.88 7.08
N THR A 371 11.87 -7.28 7.82
CA THR A 371 10.47 -7.35 7.37
C THR A 371 9.62 -6.15 7.81
N GLU A 372 10.24 -5.02 8.16
CA GLU A 372 9.53 -3.81 8.61
C GLU A 372 8.55 -3.23 7.55
N ARG A 373 8.75 -3.62 6.28
CA ARG A 373 7.87 -3.23 5.15
C ARG A 373 7.19 -4.43 4.47
N GLY A 374 7.14 -5.57 5.12
CA GLY A 374 6.67 -6.84 4.57
C GLY A 374 7.83 -7.72 4.06
N ILE A 375 7.50 -8.82 3.42
CA ILE A 375 8.49 -9.71 2.81
C ILE A 375 8.98 -9.06 1.50
N PRO A 376 10.29 -8.86 1.32
CA PRO A 376 10.83 -8.20 0.13
C PRO A 376 10.44 -8.89 -1.18
N CYS A 377 10.14 -8.09 -2.22
CA CYS A 377 10.03 -8.58 -3.59
C CYS A 377 11.38 -8.94 -4.20
N SER A 378 12.47 -8.35 -3.71
CA SER A 378 13.83 -8.57 -4.20
C SER A 378 14.29 -10.00 -3.87
N ALA A 379 14.83 -10.69 -4.87
CA ALA A 379 15.38 -12.04 -4.71
C ALA A 379 16.55 -12.06 -3.69
N GLU A 380 17.44 -11.06 -3.73
CA GLU A 380 18.50 -10.93 -2.74
C GLU A 380 17.93 -10.62 -1.36
N GLY A 381 16.84 -9.82 -1.28
CA GLY A 381 16.12 -9.54 -0.04
C GLY A 381 15.61 -10.81 0.63
N VAL A 382 14.91 -11.66 -0.11
CA VAL A 382 14.40 -12.95 0.40
C VAL A 382 15.56 -13.84 0.84
N LYS A 383 16.60 -13.96 0.02
CA LYS A 383 17.77 -14.80 0.30
C LYS A 383 18.48 -14.37 1.60
N VAL A 384 18.76 -13.09 1.79
CA VAL A 384 19.44 -12.57 3.00
C VAL A 384 18.58 -12.86 4.25
N LEU A 385 17.25 -12.62 4.18
CA LEU A 385 16.36 -12.91 5.30
C LEU A 385 16.36 -14.40 5.67
N ASP A 386 16.39 -15.28 4.68
CA ASP A 386 16.39 -16.73 4.92
C ASP A 386 17.74 -17.23 5.44
N GLU A 387 18.86 -16.81 4.84
CA GLU A 387 20.21 -17.20 5.27
C GLU A 387 20.51 -16.76 6.71
N LYS A 388 20.02 -15.58 7.09
CA LYS A 388 20.24 -15.01 8.43
C LYS A 388 19.15 -15.35 9.44
N GLY A 389 18.09 -16.02 9.03
CA GLY A 389 16.95 -16.33 9.89
C GLY A 389 16.23 -15.08 10.41
N LEU A 390 16.18 -14.03 9.60
CA LEU A 390 15.60 -12.73 9.95
C LEU A 390 14.13 -12.64 9.57
N GLY A 391 13.46 -11.64 10.16
CA GLY A 391 12.07 -11.30 9.88
C GLY A 391 11.08 -11.91 10.86
N ASN A 392 9.89 -11.34 10.88
CA ASN A 392 8.80 -11.82 11.73
C ASN A 392 8.22 -13.12 11.15
N ALA A 393 8.25 -14.20 11.93
CA ALA A 393 7.79 -15.53 11.50
C ALA A 393 6.31 -15.54 11.12
N LEU A 394 5.47 -14.80 11.84
CA LEU A 394 4.04 -14.67 11.56
C LEU A 394 3.81 -13.99 10.19
N VAL A 395 4.54 -12.91 9.90
CA VAL A 395 4.43 -12.20 8.61
C VAL A 395 4.91 -13.09 7.46
N LYS A 396 6.00 -13.84 7.66
CA LYS A 396 6.49 -14.82 6.66
C LYS A 396 5.47 -15.90 6.36
N GLU A 397 4.88 -16.49 7.40
CA GLU A 397 3.86 -17.52 7.25
C GLU A 397 2.62 -16.98 6.56
N ALA A 398 2.12 -15.81 6.99
CA ALA A 398 0.97 -15.15 6.39
C ALA A 398 1.19 -14.84 4.90
N ASN A 399 2.33 -14.25 4.56
CA ASN A 399 2.68 -13.96 3.17
C ASN A 399 2.80 -15.23 2.32
N SER A 400 3.45 -16.29 2.84
CA SER A 400 3.52 -17.58 2.13
C SER A 400 2.14 -18.17 1.85
N LYS A 401 1.20 -18.09 2.80
CA LYS A 401 -0.19 -18.55 2.60
C LYS A 401 -0.89 -17.72 1.52
N VAL A 402 -0.76 -16.40 1.58
CA VAL A 402 -1.33 -15.48 0.59
C VAL A 402 -0.82 -15.80 -0.82
N LEU A 403 0.51 -15.86 -1.00
CA LEU A 403 1.10 -16.09 -2.32
C LEU A 403 0.78 -17.48 -2.90
N ALA A 404 0.59 -18.49 -2.02
CA ALA A 404 0.22 -19.83 -2.45
C ALA A 404 -1.25 -19.97 -2.82
N TYR A 405 -2.12 -19.09 -2.32
CA TYR A 405 -3.57 -19.19 -2.48
C TYR A 405 -4.15 -18.22 -3.51
N SER A 406 -3.59 -17.00 -3.59
CA SER A 406 -4.14 -15.91 -4.41
C SER A 406 -3.98 -16.18 -5.90
N GLU A 407 -5.06 -16.01 -6.65
CA GLU A 407 -5.13 -16.29 -8.09
C GLU A 407 -4.94 -15.02 -8.94
N PHE A 408 -5.33 -13.84 -8.41
CA PHE A 408 -5.46 -12.63 -9.20
C PHE A 408 -4.63 -11.46 -8.65
N PRO A 409 -4.14 -10.55 -9.51
CA PRO A 409 -3.70 -9.24 -9.08
C PRO A 409 -4.91 -8.34 -8.79
N LEU A 410 -4.84 -7.51 -7.75
CA LEU A 410 -5.80 -6.44 -7.54
C LEU A 410 -5.54 -5.32 -8.55
N ASP A 411 -6.59 -4.71 -9.07
CA ASP A 411 -6.48 -3.60 -10.02
C ASP A 411 -5.83 -2.35 -9.39
N THR A 412 -5.00 -1.62 -10.15
CA THR A 412 -4.25 -0.46 -9.67
C THR A 412 -5.15 0.68 -9.19
N LYS A 413 -6.34 0.83 -9.76
CA LYS A 413 -7.32 1.86 -9.37
C LYS A 413 -8.21 1.44 -8.21
N PHE A 414 -8.12 0.19 -7.73
CA PHE A 414 -8.94 -0.29 -6.61
C PHE A 414 -8.83 0.59 -5.36
N GLU A 415 -7.66 1.14 -5.11
CA GLU A 415 -7.42 2.04 -3.97
C GLU A 415 -7.39 3.53 -4.37
N HIS A 416 -7.98 3.90 -5.51
CA HIS A 416 -8.11 5.30 -5.91
C HIS A 416 -8.90 6.10 -4.86
N ASN A 417 -8.54 7.36 -4.63
CA ASN A 417 -9.16 8.18 -3.59
C ASN A 417 -10.68 8.31 -3.76
N ASP A 418 -11.19 8.45 -4.98
CA ASP A 418 -12.63 8.54 -5.25
C ASP A 418 -13.39 7.29 -4.80
N LEU A 419 -12.71 6.14 -4.75
CA LEU A 419 -13.28 4.88 -4.31
C LEU A 419 -13.11 4.64 -2.80
N LYS A 420 -11.93 4.93 -2.25
CA LYS A 420 -11.49 4.49 -0.92
C LYS A 420 -11.44 5.60 0.14
N ALA A 421 -11.56 6.88 -0.22
CA ALA A 421 -11.48 7.96 0.77
C ALA A 421 -12.56 7.82 1.87
N ASN A 422 -12.16 7.89 3.12
CA ASN A 422 -13.05 7.85 4.28
C ASN A 422 -13.44 9.29 4.68
N PRO A 423 -14.75 9.67 4.78
CA PRO A 423 -15.94 8.84 4.52
C PRO A 423 -16.50 8.98 3.09
N ASP A 424 -15.86 9.75 2.22
CA ASP A 424 -16.48 10.28 1.00
C ASP A 424 -16.32 9.39 -0.25
N GLY A 425 -15.48 8.37 -0.20
CA GLY A 425 -15.29 7.41 -1.28
C GLY A 425 -16.51 6.53 -1.54
N VAL A 426 -16.57 5.98 -2.74
CA VAL A 426 -17.69 5.13 -3.20
C VAL A 426 -17.90 3.95 -2.26
N TYR A 427 -16.84 3.27 -1.83
CA TYR A 427 -16.93 2.09 -0.96
C TYR A 427 -17.58 2.43 0.37
N TYR A 428 -17.17 3.50 1.02
CA TYR A 428 -17.73 3.95 2.29
C TYR A 428 -19.20 4.33 2.18
N LYS A 429 -19.56 5.08 1.13
CA LYS A 429 -20.95 5.49 0.89
C LYS A 429 -21.88 4.32 0.60
N VAL A 430 -21.43 3.37 -0.23
CA VAL A 430 -22.24 2.22 -0.63
C VAL A 430 -22.46 1.27 0.54
N PHE A 431 -21.39 0.81 1.20
CA PHE A 431 -21.51 -0.14 2.31
C PHE A 431 -22.15 0.49 3.55
N GLY A 432 -21.91 1.78 3.82
CA GLY A 432 -22.58 2.50 4.89
C GLY A 432 -24.09 2.57 4.69
N LYS A 433 -24.56 2.93 3.48
CA LYS A 433 -26.00 2.98 3.16
C LYS A 433 -26.65 1.61 3.14
N LEU A 434 -25.94 0.59 2.61
CA LEU A 434 -26.44 -0.79 2.61
C LEU A 434 -26.66 -1.30 4.03
N SER A 435 -25.67 -1.14 4.91
CA SER A 435 -25.72 -1.54 6.31
C SER A 435 -26.80 -0.77 7.10
N ALA A 436 -27.04 0.50 6.77
CA ALA A 436 -28.10 1.30 7.36
C ALA A 436 -29.51 0.91 6.85
N GLY A 437 -29.61 0.14 5.77
CA GLY A 437 -30.88 -0.18 5.10
C GLY A 437 -31.45 0.98 4.27
N ASP A 438 -30.64 2.00 3.97
CA ASP A 438 -31.05 3.15 3.16
C ASP A 438 -31.18 2.80 1.66
N ILE A 439 -30.44 1.77 1.23
CA ILE A 439 -30.49 1.20 -0.12
C ILE A 439 -30.53 -0.32 -0.04
N ASP A 440 -31.16 -0.96 -1.01
CA ASP A 440 -31.13 -2.41 -1.18
C ASP A 440 -29.87 -2.87 -1.93
N SER A 441 -29.66 -4.19 -1.99
CA SER A 441 -28.47 -4.79 -2.62
C SER A 441 -28.40 -4.50 -4.13
N ALA A 442 -29.54 -4.39 -4.82
CA ALA A 442 -29.57 -4.06 -6.26
C ALA A 442 -29.09 -2.62 -6.50
N LYS A 443 -29.55 -1.69 -5.67
CA LYS A 443 -29.11 -0.28 -5.73
C LYS A 443 -27.64 -0.15 -5.31
N ALA A 444 -27.21 -0.88 -4.27
CA ALA A 444 -25.83 -0.90 -3.82
C ALA A 444 -24.87 -1.41 -4.92
N ALA A 445 -25.24 -2.51 -5.60
CA ALA A 445 -24.49 -3.04 -6.73
C ALA A 445 -24.37 -2.02 -7.87
N LYS A 446 -25.48 -1.38 -8.22
CA LYS A 446 -25.47 -0.34 -9.26
C LYS A 446 -24.59 0.86 -8.88
N ASP A 447 -24.74 1.40 -7.66
CA ASP A 447 -23.98 2.56 -7.20
C ASP A 447 -22.47 2.26 -7.14
N LEU A 448 -22.10 1.04 -6.73
CA LEU A 448 -20.72 0.59 -6.74
C LEU A 448 -20.17 0.52 -8.16
N MET A 449 -20.90 -0.12 -9.08
CA MET A 449 -20.47 -0.24 -10.48
C MET A 449 -20.35 1.12 -11.16
N ASP A 450 -21.30 2.01 -10.95
CA ASP A 450 -21.27 3.36 -11.52
C ASP A 450 -20.02 4.11 -11.04
N GLY A 451 -19.74 4.09 -9.73
CA GLY A 451 -18.57 4.78 -9.18
C GLY A 451 -17.23 4.16 -9.58
N VAL A 452 -17.15 2.82 -9.67
CA VAL A 452 -15.93 2.16 -10.15
C VAL A 452 -15.72 2.43 -11.63
N ASN A 453 -16.75 2.36 -12.48
CA ASN A 453 -16.66 2.68 -13.90
C ASN A 453 -16.24 4.13 -14.15
N GLU A 454 -16.78 5.09 -13.38
CA GLU A 454 -16.34 6.49 -13.44
C GLU A 454 -14.83 6.62 -13.14
N CYS A 455 -14.35 5.93 -12.13
CA CYS A 455 -12.93 5.90 -11.78
C CYS A 455 -12.06 5.21 -12.88
N LEU A 456 -12.58 4.17 -13.51
CA LEU A 456 -11.91 3.47 -14.62
C LEU A 456 -11.90 4.32 -15.91
N GLY A 457 -12.76 5.33 -16.02
CA GLY A 457 -12.92 6.19 -17.19
C GLY A 457 -13.88 5.64 -18.25
N ASN A 458 -14.84 4.80 -17.83
CA ASN A 458 -15.85 4.16 -18.67
C ASN A 458 -17.20 4.89 -18.59
#